data_f95ae5b7f5e4350f86a99da1025ef7fa
#
_entry.id   f95ae5b7f5e4350f86a99da1025ef7fa
#
_cell.length_a   1.000
_cell.length_b   1.000
_cell.length_c   1.000
_cell.angle_alpha   90.00
_cell.angle_beta   90.00
_cell.angle_gamma   90.00
#
_symmetry.space_group_name_H-M   'P 1'
#
loop_
_entity.id
_entity.type
_entity.pdbx_description
1 polymer ?
#
loop_
_entity_poly.entity_id
_entity_poly.type
_entity_poly.pdbx_seq_one_letter_code
_entity_poly.pdbx_strand_id
1 'polypeptide(L)'
;MTLDTPMAESPEISREAISAMRRSYGEVGITESSINPDPIAQFSLWLKEATENSMIIEANAMVLSTLGQDGPSSRTVLLKDVDQYGFTFFTNYQSDKSRQIQANPKVSLLFPWYPMERQVIVIGSASKIDQAESEKYFASRPWSSQIGALASSQSEVIDSRQVLEERFKE
;
A
#
# COMPACT_ATOMS: atom_id res chain seq x y z
N MET A 1 -22.61 -29.48 -32.90
CA MET A 1 -23.55 -28.50 -32.36
C MET A 1 -22.78 -27.69 -31.31
N THR A 2 -22.07 -26.67 -31.77
CA THR A 2 -21.25 -25.78 -30.93
C THR A 2 -22.18 -24.74 -30.33
N LEU A 3 -22.37 -24.78 -29.02
CA LEU A 3 -23.07 -23.75 -28.28
C LEU A 3 -22.14 -22.53 -28.18
N ASP A 4 -22.36 -21.56 -29.07
CA ASP A 4 -21.83 -20.21 -28.92
C ASP A 4 -22.50 -19.57 -27.70
N THR A 5 -21.80 -19.57 -26.59
CA THR A 5 -22.21 -18.78 -25.42
C THR A 5 -21.83 -17.32 -25.73
N PRO A 6 -22.81 -16.39 -25.82
CA PRO A 6 -22.48 -15.00 -26.05
C PRO A 6 -21.61 -14.49 -24.89
N MET A 7 -20.44 -13.96 -25.22
CA MET A 7 -19.62 -13.22 -24.26
C MET A 7 -20.47 -12.07 -23.71
N ALA A 8 -20.65 -12.03 -22.39
CA ALA A 8 -21.30 -10.92 -21.74
C ALA A 8 -20.53 -9.63 -22.10
N GLU A 9 -21.22 -8.65 -22.69
CA GLU A 9 -20.66 -7.33 -22.93
C GLU A 9 -20.19 -6.76 -21.59
N SER A 10 -18.90 -6.42 -21.51
CA SER A 10 -18.38 -5.69 -20.36
C SER A 10 -19.09 -4.35 -20.25
N PRO A 11 -19.55 -3.94 -19.07
CA PRO A 11 -20.23 -2.65 -18.92
C PRO A 11 -19.27 -1.52 -19.31
N GLU A 12 -19.47 -0.93 -20.49
CA GLU A 12 -18.70 0.22 -20.92
C GLU A 12 -19.20 1.47 -20.18
N ILE A 13 -18.28 2.09 -19.44
CA ILE A 13 -18.52 3.42 -18.86
C ILE A 13 -18.23 4.47 -19.93
N SER A 14 -19.19 5.36 -20.21
CA SER A 14 -18.98 6.39 -21.23
C SER A 14 -17.95 7.44 -20.79
N ARG A 15 -17.30 8.08 -21.76
CA ARG A 15 -16.36 9.18 -21.50
C ARG A 15 -17.04 10.33 -20.79
N GLU A 16 -18.30 10.63 -21.14
CA GLU A 16 -19.11 11.66 -20.49
C GLU A 16 -19.40 11.30 -19.04
N ALA A 17 -19.73 10.03 -18.75
CA ALA A 17 -19.94 9.56 -17.40
C ALA A 17 -18.67 9.70 -16.55
N ILE A 18 -17.50 9.34 -17.08
CA ILE A 18 -16.21 9.52 -16.40
C ILE A 18 -15.94 11.00 -16.14
N SER A 19 -16.14 11.86 -17.14
CA SER A 19 -15.88 13.30 -17.01
C SER A 19 -16.84 14.01 -16.04
N ALA A 20 -18.02 13.44 -15.81
CA ALA A 20 -19.01 13.94 -14.87
C ALA A 20 -18.77 13.49 -13.42
N MET A 21 -17.83 12.58 -13.16
CA MET A 21 -17.47 12.13 -11.82
C MET A 21 -16.73 13.23 -11.07
N ARG A 22 -17.48 14.21 -10.59
CA ARG A 22 -16.95 15.35 -9.83
C ARG A 22 -17.62 15.39 -8.47
N ARG A 23 -16.87 15.78 -7.46
CA ARG A 23 -17.34 16.04 -6.11
C ARG A 23 -16.98 17.47 -5.73
N SER A 24 -17.87 18.16 -5.04
CA SER A 24 -17.52 19.42 -4.39
C SER A 24 -16.73 19.10 -3.13
N TYR A 25 -15.61 19.75 -2.94
CA TYR A 25 -14.81 19.65 -1.72
C TYR A 25 -15.40 20.54 -0.64
N GLY A 26 -15.16 20.16 0.64
CA GLY A 26 -15.61 20.93 1.80
C GLY A 26 -14.91 22.30 1.87
N GLU A 27 -15.52 23.22 2.61
CA GLU A 27 -15.00 24.58 2.77
C GLU A 27 -13.82 24.67 3.77
N VAL A 28 -13.60 23.61 4.56
CA VAL A 28 -12.55 23.58 5.59
C VAL A 28 -11.22 23.19 4.96
N GLY A 29 -10.47 24.17 4.50
CA GLY A 29 -9.11 23.99 3.99
C GLY A 29 -8.06 23.96 5.09
N ILE A 30 -6.82 23.67 4.70
CA ILE A 30 -5.63 23.79 5.57
C ILE A 30 -5.22 25.25 5.62
N THR A 31 -5.00 25.79 6.82
CA THR A 31 -4.49 27.14 7.04
C THR A 31 -3.09 27.07 7.66
N GLU A 32 -2.28 28.09 7.45
CA GLU A 32 -0.93 28.17 8.04
C GLU A 32 -0.95 28.04 9.57
N SER A 33 -1.99 28.58 10.23
CA SER A 33 -2.16 28.50 11.68
C SER A 33 -2.59 27.13 12.19
N SER A 34 -3.10 26.25 11.29
CA SER A 34 -3.57 24.90 11.65
C SER A 34 -2.53 23.80 11.38
N ILE A 35 -1.38 24.14 10.79
CA ILE A 35 -0.32 23.19 10.44
C ILE A 35 0.75 23.16 11.52
N ASN A 36 1.13 21.96 11.97
CA ASN A 36 2.29 21.79 12.81
C ASN A 36 3.57 22.04 11.98
N PRO A 37 4.55 22.82 12.49
CA PRO A 37 5.81 23.06 11.79
C PRO A 37 6.67 21.81 11.63
N ASP A 38 6.50 20.80 12.48
CA ASP A 38 7.10 19.47 12.31
C ASP A 38 6.22 18.59 11.43
N PRO A 39 6.69 18.19 10.23
CA PRO A 39 5.91 17.39 9.31
C PRO A 39 5.59 15.98 9.83
N ILE A 40 6.42 15.39 10.69
CA ILE A 40 6.16 14.07 11.30
C ILE A 40 5.05 14.19 12.34
N ALA A 41 5.08 15.24 13.15
CA ALA A 41 4.01 15.52 14.10
C ALA A 41 2.69 15.82 13.37
N GLN A 42 2.72 16.58 12.28
CA GLN A 42 1.54 16.83 11.43
C GLN A 42 0.99 15.54 10.82
N PHE A 43 1.85 14.69 10.27
CA PHE A 43 1.46 13.39 9.74
C PHE A 43 0.78 12.53 10.82
N SER A 44 1.39 12.45 12.01
CA SER A 44 0.86 11.65 13.13
C SER A 44 -0.52 12.14 13.57
N LEU A 45 -0.74 13.45 13.60
CA LEU A 45 -2.05 14.04 13.87
C LEU A 45 -3.09 13.58 12.83
N TRP A 46 -2.76 13.72 11.54
CA TRP A 46 -3.67 13.33 10.46
C TRP A 46 -3.90 11.82 10.38
N LEU A 47 -2.89 11.01 10.66
CA LEU A 47 -3.04 9.55 10.75
C LEU A 47 -4.03 9.18 11.88
N LYS A 48 -3.94 9.85 13.03
CA LYS A 48 -4.91 9.67 14.13
C LYS A 48 -6.33 10.03 13.68
N GLU A 49 -6.52 11.21 13.08
CA GLU A 49 -7.82 11.63 12.54
C GLU A 49 -8.36 10.64 11.50
N ALA A 50 -7.47 10.11 10.63
CA ALA A 50 -7.83 9.09 9.64
C ALA A 50 -8.27 7.77 10.29
N THR A 51 -7.63 7.39 11.40
CA THR A 51 -7.98 6.18 12.16
C THR A 51 -9.35 6.31 12.84
N GLU A 52 -9.71 7.51 13.28
CA GLU A 52 -10.99 7.83 13.90
C GLU A 52 -12.13 8.01 12.88
N ASN A 53 -11.81 8.14 11.58
CA ASN A 53 -12.80 8.31 10.53
C ASN A 53 -13.36 6.95 10.07
N SER A 54 -14.64 6.69 10.34
CA SER A 54 -15.31 5.43 10.02
C SER A 54 -15.41 5.09 8.52
N MET A 55 -15.17 6.05 7.64
CA MET A 55 -15.13 5.81 6.19
C MET A 55 -13.74 5.36 5.70
N ILE A 56 -12.72 5.35 6.57
CA ILE A 56 -11.37 4.91 6.26
C ILE A 56 -11.12 3.58 6.96
N ILE A 57 -11.15 2.48 6.21
CA ILE A 57 -11.04 1.12 6.75
C ILE A 57 -9.64 0.83 7.27
N GLU A 58 -8.60 1.27 6.56
CA GLU A 58 -7.18 1.05 6.87
C GLU A 58 -6.41 2.37 6.73
N ALA A 59 -6.39 3.17 7.79
CA ALA A 59 -5.75 4.49 7.77
C ALA A 59 -4.23 4.42 7.50
N ASN A 60 -3.58 3.32 7.86
CA ASN A 60 -2.17 3.05 7.65
C ASN A 60 -1.85 2.41 6.29
N ALA A 61 -2.85 2.16 5.44
CA ALA A 61 -2.61 1.72 4.08
C ALA A 61 -2.02 2.85 3.25
N MET A 62 -0.94 2.56 2.54
CA MET A 62 -0.25 3.52 1.67
C MET A 62 0.13 2.88 0.34
N VAL A 63 0.16 3.67 -0.71
CA VAL A 63 0.63 3.24 -2.02
C VAL A 63 2.13 3.50 -2.10
N LEU A 64 2.89 2.41 -2.18
CA LEU A 64 4.33 2.45 -2.43
C LEU A 64 4.59 2.40 -3.93
N SER A 65 5.27 3.39 -4.45
CA SER A 65 5.75 3.45 -5.84
C SER A 65 7.27 3.22 -5.88
N THR A 66 7.70 2.34 -6.77
CA THR A 66 9.09 1.96 -7.00
C THR A 66 9.39 1.99 -8.50
N LEU A 67 10.65 2.08 -8.88
CA LEU A 67 11.08 2.08 -10.28
C LEU A 67 11.67 0.71 -10.64
N GLY A 68 11.02 0.02 -11.57
CA GLY A 68 11.50 -1.21 -12.19
C GLY A 68 12.12 -0.96 -13.58
N GLN A 69 12.54 -2.04 -14.26
CA GLN A 69 13.10 -1.96 -15.61
C GLN A 69 12.07 -1.45 -16.63
N ASP A 70 10.81 -1.88 -16.48
CA ASP A 70 9.71 -1.53 -17.37
C ASP A 70 9.02 -0.21 -16.99
N GLY A 71 9.54 0.50 -15.97
CA GLY A 71 9.01 1.78 -15.50
C GLY A 71 8.54 1.74 -14.05
N PRO A 72 7.83 2.80 -13.62
CA PRO A 72 7.31 2.88 -12.26
C PRO A 72 6.16 1.88 -12.05
N SER A 73 6.15 1.24 -10.90
CA SER A 73 5.06 0.36 -10.48
C SER A 73 4.63 0.68 -9.05
N SER A 74 3.33 0.49 -8.77
CA SER A 74 2.72 0.86 -7.49
C SER A 74 1.92 -0.29 -6.90
N ARG A 75 1.91 -0.39 -5.55
CA ARG A 75 1.12 -1.37 -4.79
C ARG A 75 0.81 -0.82 -3.41
N THR A 76 -0.24 -1.33 -2.81
CA THR A 76 -0.54 -1.03 -1.41
C THR A 76 0.38 -1.81 -0.48
N VAL A 77 0.91 -1.12 0.52
CA VAL A 77 1.61 -1.67 1.68
C VAL A 77 1.10 -0.99 2.94
N LEU A 78 1.39 -1.55 4.12
CA LEU A 78 0.91 -1.00 5.38
C LEU A 78 2.05 -0.33 6.15
N LEU A 79 1.85 0.92 6.54
CA LEU A 79 2.72 1.59 7.50
C LEU A 79 2.67 0.83 8.83
N LYS A 80 3.82 0.59 9.42
CA LYS A 80 3.95 -0.11 10.72
C LYS A 80 4.61 0.73 11.79
N ASP A 81 5.43 1.70 11.38
CA ASP A 81 6.00 2.68 12.29
C ASP A 81 6.35 3.97 11.56
N VAL A 82 6.39 5.07 12.31
CA VAL A 82 6.85 6.38 11.85
C VAL A 82 7.58 7.08 12.98
N ASP A 83 8.80 7.50 12.69
CA ASP A 83 9.65 8.24 13.61
C ASP A 83 10.40 9.38 12.89
N GLN A 84 11.35 9.99 13.59
CA GLN A 84 12.20 11.06 13.03
C GLN A 84 13.08 10.62 11.85
N TYR A 85 13.28 9.31 11.65
CA TYR A 85 14.10 8.74 10.58
C TYR A 85 13.29 8.36 9.34
N GLY A 86 11.97 8.12 9.51
CA GLY A 86 11.09 7.85 8.38
C GLY A 86 9.89 6.95 8.65
N PHE A 87 9.46 6.29 7.60
CA PHE A 87 8.25 5.49 7.53
C PHE A 87 8.61 4.02 7.32
N THR A 88 8.29 3.16 8.28
CA THR A 88 8.64 1.74 8.25
C THR A 88 7.48 0.88 7.74
N PHE A 89 7.77 -0.02 6.81
CA PHE A 89 6.87 -1.07 6.37
C PHE A 89 7.63 -2.39 6.21
N PHE A 90 6.92 -3.51 6.33
CA PHE A 90 7.51 -4.83 6.18
C PHE A 90 7.02 -5.51 4.90
N THR A 91 7.91 -6.19 4.22
CA THR A 91 7.63 -6.89 2.96
C THR A 91 8.56 -8.07 2.77
N ASN A 92 8.19 -8.99 1.86
CA ASN A 92 9.09 -10.06 1.44
C ASN A 92 10.27 -9.48 0.65
N TYR A 93 11.49 -9.73 1.09
CA TYR A 93 12.71 -9.23 0.45
C TYR A 93 12.99 -9.84 -0.93
N GLN A 94 12.31 -10.92 -1.30
CA GLN A 94 12.41 -11.55 -2.62
C GLN A 94 11.30 -11.08 -3.57
N SER A 95 10.37 -10.24 -3.12
CA SER A 95 9.30 -9.71 -3.96
C SER A 95 9.83 -8.70 -5.00
N ASP A 96 9.04 -8.46 -6.06
CA ASP A 96 9.38 -7.49 -7.12
C ASP A 96 9.70 -6.11 -6.57
N LYS A 97 8.88 -5.60 -5.64
CA LYS A 97 9.13 -4.30 -5.03
C LYS A 97 10.47 -4.22 -4.32
N SER A 98 10.86 -5.31 -3.64
CA SER A 98 12.16 -5.35 -2.94
C SER A 98 13.33 -5.42 -3.90
N ARG A 99 13.21 -6.18 -5.00
CA ARG A 99 14.22 -6.19 -6.08
C ARG A 99 14.34 -4.81 -6.73
N GLN A 100 13.22 -4.14 -6.98
CA GLN A 100 13.21 -2.78 -7.53
C GLN A 100 13.87 -1.77 -6.59
N ILE A 101 13.58 -1.82 -5.27
CA ILE A 101 14.22 -0.96 -4.26
C ILE A 101 15.72 -1.22 -4.16
N GLN A 102 16.15 -2.48 -4.27
CA GLN A 102 17.59 -2.82 -4.26
C GLN A 102 18.32 -2.25 -5.48
N ALA A 103 17.67 -2.25 -6.64
CA ALA A 103 18.22 -1.69 -7.88
C ALA A 103 18.16 -0.15 -7.89
N ASN A 104 17.09 0.42 -7.36
CA ASN A 104 16.88 1.87 -7.24
C ASN A 104 16.13 2.18 -5.94
N PRO A 105 16.80 2.72 -4.91
CA PRO A 105 16.19 2.97 -3.61
C PRO A 105 15.19 4.14 -3.58
N LYS A 106 15.05 4.92 -4.66
CA LYS A 106 14.12 6.04 -4.72
C LYS A 106 12.68 5.55 -4.76
N VAL A 107 11.89 6.03 -3.82
CA VAL A 107 10.50 5.62 -3.62
C VAL A 107 9.59 6.81 -3.36
N SER A 108 8.30 6.60 -3.59
CA SER A 108 7.24 7.48 -3.13
C SER A 108 6.20 6.68 -2.36
N LEU A 109 5.73 7.24 -1.25
CA LEU A 109 4.58 6.75 -0.49
C LEU A 109 3.45 7.75 -0.65
N LEU A 110 2.23 7.27 -0.88
CA LEU A 110 1.02 8.08 -0.93
C LEU A 110 0.00 7.52 0.06
N PHE A 111 -0.48 8.36 0.97
CA PHE A 111 -1.62 8.10 1.84
C PHE A 111 -2.85 8.81 1.28
N PRO A 112 -3.76 8.10 0.59
CA PRO A 112 -4.89 8.69 -0.08
C PRO A 112 -6.13 8.74 0.83
N TRP A 113 -6.17 9.62 1.78
CA TRP A 113 -7.30 9.78 2.71
C TRP A 113 -8.45 10.57 2.07
N TYR A 114 -9.00 10.03 0.98
CA TYR A 114 -10.08 10.68 0.20
C TYR A 114 -11.30 11.09 1.02
N PRO A 115 -11.78 10.32 2.02
CA PRO A 115 -12.91 10.75 2.84
C PRO A 115 -12.63 12.01 3.66
N MET A 116 -11.38 12.33 3.91
CA MET A 116 -10.93 13.53 4.59
C MET A 116 -10.51 14.65 3.63
N GLU A 117 -10.63 14.42 2.32
CA GLU A 117 -10.16 15.34 1.27
C GLU A 117 -8.66 15.68 1.43
N ARG A 118 -7.88 14.71 1.93
CA ARG A 118 -6.44 14.84 2.19
C ARG A 118 -5.65 13.76 1.49
N GLN A 119 -4.44 14.10 1.13
CA GLN A 119 -3.40 13.16 0.75
C GLN A 119 -2.06 13.58 1.33
N VAL A 120 -1.23 12.61 1.68
CA VAL A 120 0.16 12.84 2.08
C VAL A 120 1.06 12.09 1.12
N ILE A 121 2.05 12.78 0.58
CA ILE A 121 3.07 12.19 -0.29
C ILE A 121 4.41 12.31 0.42
N VAL A 122 5.11 11.18 0.55
CA VAL A 122 6.48 11.11 1.08
C VAL A 122 7.41 10.64 -0.02
N ILE A 123 8.40 11.42 -0.36
CA ILE A 123 9.41 11.09 -1.37
C ILE A 123 10.76 10.92 -0.66
N GLY A 124 11.43 9.81 -0.92
CA GLY A 124 12.68 9.52 -0.25
C GLY A 124 13.44 8.34 -0.83
N SER A 125 14.31 7.78 -0.01
CA SER A 125 15.06 6.57 -0.32
C SER A 125 14.74 5.50 0.72
N ALA A 126 14.45 4.27 0.26
CA ALA A 126 14.21 3.15 1.14
C ALA A 126 15.51 2.39 1.42
N SER A 127 15.68 1.97 2.67
CA SER A 127 16.77 1.09 3.11
C SER A 127 16.22 -0.03 4.00
N LYS A 128 16.98 -1.10 4.15
CA LYS A 128 16.61 -2.14 5.12
C LYS A 128 16.81 -1.62 6.53
N ILE A 129 15.85 -1.92 7.40
CA ILE A 129 15.98 -1.74 8.85
C ILE A 129 16.84 -2.87 9.44
N ASP A 130 17.16 -2.78 10.73
CA ASP A 130 17.89 -3.81 11.45
C ASP A 130 17.16 -5.17 11.38
N GLN A 131 17.95 -6.25 11.27
CA GLN A 131 17.41 -7.59 11.18
C GLN A 131 16.64 -7.99 12.44
N ALA A 132 17.12 -7.62 13.62
CA ALA A 132 16.48 -7.93 14.88
C ALA A 132 15.10 -7.26 14.99
N GLU A 133 14.93 -6.07 14.44
CA GLU A 133 13.65 -5.38 14.36
C GLU A 133 12.68 -6.10 13.40
N SER A 134 13.17 -6.53 12.24
CA SER A 134 12.39 -7.33 11.29
C SER A 134 11.93 -8.65 11.89
N GLU A 135 12.80 -9.36 12.60
CA GLU A 135 12.49 -10.62 13.29
C GLU A 135 11.46 -10.43 14.41
N LYS A 136 11.62 -9.38 15.21
CA LYS A 136 10.66 -9.02 16.26
C LYS A 136 9.26 -8.74 15.70
N TYR A 137 9.19 -7.97 14.61
CA TYR A 137 7.92 -7.73 13.94
C TYR A 137 7.33 -9.02 13.39
N PHE A 138 8.12 -9.85 12.69
CA PHE A 138 7.63 -11.10 12.12
C PHE A 138 7.05 -12.01 13.20
N ALA A 139 7.73 -12.16 14.33
CA ALA A 139 7.28 -12.96 15.47
C ALA A 139 5.99 -12.42 16.11
N SER A 140 5.72 -11.12 16.04
CA SER A 140 4.48 -10.51 16.56
C SER A 140 3.25 -10.75 15.69
N ARG A 141 3.41 -11.25 14.46
CA ARG A 141 2.29 -11.50 13.54
C ARG A 141 1.47 -12.71 14.00
N PRO A 142 0.16 -12.75 13.71
CA PRO A 142 -0.63 -13.97 13.90
C PRO A 142 0.01 -15.17 13.22
N TRP A 143 -0.04 -16.34 13.85
CA TRP A 143 0.58 -17.57 13.34
C TRP A 143 0.21 -17.89 11.89
N SER A 144 -1.06 -17.77 11.52
CA SER A 144 -1.53 -17.98 10.14
C SER A 144 -0.86 -17.02 9.13
N SER A 145 -0.56 -15.79 9.56
CA SER A 145 0.13 -14.80 8.72
C SER A 145 1.63 -15.10 8.56
N GLN A 146 2.25 -15.71 9.59
CA GLN A 146 3.64 -16.17 9.50
C GLN A 146 3.74 -17.35 8.53
N ILE A 147 2.88 -18.36 8.67
CA ILE A 147 2.82 -19.52 7.76
C ILE A 147 2.52 -19.08 6.33
N GLY A 148 1.53 -18.17 6.12
CA GLY A 148 1.23 -17.64 4.79
C GLY A 148 2.41 -16.94 4.13
N ALA A 149 3.25 -16.26 4.90
CA ALA A 149 4.46 -15.62 4.37
C ALA A 149 5.57 -16.64 4.01
N LEU A 150 5.64 -17.77 4.69
CA LEU A 150 6.57 -18.86 4.39
C LEU A 150 6.11 -19.68 3.18
N ALA A 151 4.82 -19.99 3.10
CA ALA A 151 4.25 -20.80 2.03
C ALA A 151 4.22 -20.08 0.67
N SER A 152 4.18 -18.74 0.66
CA SER A 152 4.03 -17.94 -0.54
C SER A 152 5.33 -17.23 -0.94
N SER A 153 5.86 -17.59 -2.11
CA SER A 153 6.91 -16.80 -2.79
C SER A 153 6.27 -15.58 -3.45
N GLN A 154 6.24 -14.45 -2.75
CA GLN A 154 5.57 -13.24 -3.22
C GLN A 154 6.14 -12.75 -4.56
N SER A 155 5.27 -12.45 -5.52
CA SER A 155 5.59 -12.00 -6.89
C SER A 155 6.16 -13.08 -7.80
N GLU A 156 6.05 -14.36 -7.45
CA GLU A 156 6.41 -15.48 -8.30
C GLU A 156 5.17 -16.15 -8.86
N VAL A 157 5.29 -16.68 -10.09
CA VAL A 157 4.26 -17.51 -10.70
C VAL A 157 4.24 -18.87 -9.99
N ILE A 158 3.07 -19.36 -9.66
CA ILE A 158 2.85 -20.72 -9.14
C ILE A 158 2.02 -21.52 -10.13
N ASP A 159 2.27 -22.81 -10.21
CA ASP A 159 1.60 -23.71 -11.17
C ASP A 159 0.08 -23.82 -10.91
N SER A 160 -0.32 -23.82 -9.64
CA SER A 160 -1.74 -23.86 -9.26
C SER A 160 -1.96 -23.38 -7.82
N ARG A 161 -3.22 -23.06 -7.52
CA ARG A 161 -3.66 -22.77 -6.15
C ARG A 161 -3.42 -23.96 -5.20
N GLN A 162 -3.54 -25.18 -5.71
CA GLN A 162 -3.33 -26.40 -4.91
C GLN A 162 -1.91 -26.46 -4.35
N VAL A 163 -0.89 -26.09 -5.13
CA VAL A 163 0.52 -26.01 -4.66
C VAL A 163 0.65 -25.09 -3.47
N LEU A 164 -0.03 -23.93 -3.48
CA LEU A 164 -0.02 -23.01 -2.34
C LEU A 164 -0.70 -23.61 -1.10
N GLU A 165 -1.83 -24.28 -1.29
CA GLU A 165 -2.60 -24.94 -0.20
C GLU A 165 -1.82 -26.10 0.43
N GLU A 166 -1.02 -26.82 -0.36
CA GLU A 166 -0.14 -27.89 0.13
C GLU A 166 0.99 -27.30 0.98
N ARG A 167 1.69 -26.29 0.48
CA ARG A 167 2.76 -25.60 1.24
C ARG A 167 2.27 -24.94 2.54
N PHE A 168 0.99 -24.57 2.59
CA PHE A 168 0.40 -23.99 3.79
C PHE A 168 0.09 -25.04 4.88
N LYS A 169 0.02 -26.33 4.52
CA LYS A 169 -0.23 -27.45 5.45
C LYS A 169 1.05 -28.07 6.01
N GLU A 170 2.18 -27.91 5.31
CA GLU A 170 3.50 -28.34 5.77
C GLU A 170 4.05 -27.43 6.88
#